data_b5af822d994fad170ff837a7af55af39
#
_entry.id   b5af822d994fad170ff837a7af55af39
#
_cell.length_a   1.000
_cell.length_b   1.000
_cell.length_c   1.000
_cell.angle_alpha   90.00
_cell.angle_beta   90.00
_cell.angle_gamma   90.00
#
_symmetry.space_group_name_H-M   'P 1'
#
loop_
_entity.id
_entity.type
_entity.pdbx_description
1 polymer ?
#
loop_
_entity_poly.entity_id
_entity_poly.type
_entity_poly.pdbx_seq_one_letter_code
_entity_poly.pdbx_strand_id
1 'polypeptide(L)'
;MNDGYANLICVLYQCNFLTESPKAVVTIKPDKHVFRGETVTLRCEIQGGGDTEWTYSWYKKDYTLYPYRITQEFSFSSVINYNSGEYTCRGWRRSDSQSSEISDAVTLTVSDAAETVVSVSPLHWLTEGDSVTLSCEVKHSSTGWTFSWYTVVPYRNGLIEVTGRRGNVLYGLELLSDSSRGSGGSYTLTNVTVNHTGVYMCRAERGEPVFHTRDSNLQPLCITGESPPVSLIINPSRTQHFTADSLSLSCEDQSDSTGWTVRGYTHNETLFECSSVSGSTCNISFLSTSHTGVYWCQSESGRRSNPVNITVHNGDVILESPVHPVTEGHPLTLRCLYRNTKISDSGVDFYKDDSVLQSQTTGEMTISTVSKSDEGFYHCKHPERGESPKSWVSFRVFHS
;
A
#
# COMPACT_ATOMS: atom_id res chain seq x y z
N MET A 1 50.84 65.26 17.95
CA MET A 1 51.20 65.38 16.54
C MET A 1 51.26 63.98 15.98
N ASN A 2 50.18 63.44 15.43
CA ASN A 2 50.18 62.33 14.48
C ASN A 2 48.77 61.77 14.14
N ASP A 3 47.70 62.65 14.17
CA ASP A 3 46.37 62.19 13.77
C ASP A 3 45.91 62.75 12.40
N GLY A 4 46.83 63.40 11.67
CA GLY A 4 46.51 64.05 10.41
C GLY A 4 46.81 63.22 9.13
N TYR A 5 47.56 62.15 9.24
CA TYR A 5 47.97 61.39 8.03
C TYR A 5 47.12 60.18 7.72
N ALA A 6 46.39 59.63 8.70
CA ALA A 6 45.52 58.49 8.47
C ALA A 6 44.23 58.80 7.68
N ASN A 7 43.75 60.08 7.80
CA ASN A 7 42.55 60.51 7.08
C ASN A 7 42.78 60.96 5.62
N LEU A 8 44.03 61.22 5.24
CA LEU A 8 44.35 61.70 3.89
C LEU A 8 44.60 60.54 2.91
N ILE A 9 44.94 59.35 3.43
CA ILE A 9 45.20 58.16 2.60
C ILE A 9 43.86 57.52 2.19
N CYS A 10 42.79 57.67 2.99
CA CYS A 10 41.47 57.12 2.64
C CYS A 10 40.74 57.94 1.57
N VAL A 11 41.11 59.18 1.31
CA VAL A 11 40.51 60.07 0.29
C VAL A 11 41.16 59.87 -1.09
N LEU A 12 42.40 59.36 -1.16
CA LEU A 12 43.12 59.12 -2.42
C LEU A 12 43.07 57.69 -2.94
N TYR A 13 42.75 56.71 -2.11
CA TYR A 13 42.31 55.42 -2.55
C TYR A 13 40.80 55.40 -2.42
N GLN A 14 40.07 55.48 -3.56
CA GLN A 14 38.69 54.99 -3.62
C GLN A 14 38.70 53.62 -2.96
N CYS A 15 38.26 53.55 -1.71
CA CYS A 15 37.89 52.28 -1.09
C CYS A 15 36.69 51.81 -1.90
N ASN A 16 36.92 51.14 -3.01
CA ASN A 16 35.96 50.27 -3.64
C ASN A 16 35.73 49.18 -2.59
N PHE A 17 34.79 49.41 -1.69
CA PHE A 17 34.06 48.34 -1.08
C PHE A 17 33.43 47.63 -2.29
N LEU A 18 34.05 46.57 -2.73
CA LEU A 18 33.40 45.58 -3.55
C LEU A 18 32.23 45.09 -2.73
N THR A 19 31.10 45.83 -2.80
CA THR A 19 29.83 45.29 -2.34
C THR A 19 29.52 44.13 -3.26
N GLU A 20 29.79 42.92 -2.78
CA GLU A 20 29.39 41.73 -3.50
C GLU A 20 27.95 41.90 -3.90
N SER A 21 27.62 41.63 -5.17
CA SER A 21 26.27 41.71 -5.63
C SER A 21 25.42 40.71 -4.83
N PRO A 22 24.26 41.12 -4.29
CA PRO A 22 23.47 40.24 -3.47
C PRO A 22 23.06 39.00 -4.28
N LYS A 23 23.11 37.81 -3.66
CA LYS A 23 22.78 36.54 -4.31
C LYS A 23 21.28 36.30 -4.33
N ALA A 24 20.74 35.93 -5.48
CA ALA A 24 19.37 35.46 -5.58
C ALA A 24 19.30 33.95 -5.27
N VAL A 25 18.21 33.51 -4.64
CA VAL A 25 17.92 32.11 -4.33
C VAL A 25 16.50 31.78 -4.77
N VAL A 26 16.34 30.67 -5.48
CA VAL A 26 15.04 30.12 -5.87
C VAL A 26 14.59 29.06 -4.89
N THR A 27 13.37 29.16 -4.42
CA THR A 27 12.68 28.10 -3.66
C THR A 27 11.45 27.62 -4.44
N ILE A 28 11.12 26.34 -4.30
CA ILE A 28 9.94 25.72 -4.96
C ILE A 28 9.03 25.14 -3.88
N LYS A 29 7.74 25.41 -3.98
CA LYS A 29 6.67 24.84 -3.15
C LYS A 29 5.62 24.17 -4.03
N PRO A 30 5.04 22.99 -3.65
CA PRO A 30 5.30 22.26 -2.39
C PRO A 30 6.62 21.50 -2.39
N ASP A 31 7.15 21.07 -3.55
CA ASP A 31 8.35 20.25 -3.69
C ASP A 31 8.99 20.46 -5.06
N LYS A 32 10.25 20.04 -5.23
CA LYS A 32 10.97 20.00 -6.52
C LYS A 32 10.43 18.90 -7.44
N HIS A 33 9.91 17.83 -6.87
CA HIS A 33 9.22 16.77 -7.58
C HIS A 33 7.71 16.87 -7.31
N VAL A 34 6.97 17.13 -8.37
CA VAL A 34 5.51 17.34 -8.33
C VAL A 34 4.82 16.50 -9.41
N PHE A 35 3.52 16.46 -9.34
CA PHE A 35 2.70 15.68 -10.25
C PHE A 35 1.80 16.58 -11.10
N ARG A 36 1.46 16.09 -12.28
CA ARG A 36 0.58 16.79 -13.21
C ARG A 36 -0.71 17.20 -12.53
N GLY A 37 -1.05 18.47 -12.65
CA GLY A 37 -2.25 19.05 -12.05
C GLY A 37 -2.00 19.79 -10.72
N GLU A 38 -0.83 19.61 -10.10
CA GLU A 38 -0.51 20.36 -8.89
C GLU A 38 -0.30 21.85 -9.15
N THR A 39 -0.52 22.64 -8.10
CA THR A 39 -0.10 24.05 -8.09
C THR A 39 1.32 24.14 -7.57
N VAL A 40 2.18 24.83 -8.31
CA VAL A 40 3.59 25.03 -7.95
C VAL A 40 3.88 26.52 -7.90
N THR A 41 4.54 26.96 -6.83
CA THR A 41 5.02 28.32 -6.66
C THR A 41 6.54 28.34 -6.55
N LEU A 42 7.16 29.10 -7.45
CA LEU A 42 8.56 29.46 -7.40
C LEU A 42 8.70 30.83 -6.74
N ARG A 43 9.58 30.95 -5.75
CA ARG A 43 9.86 32.22 -5.05
C ARG A 43 11.32 32.57 -5.17
N CYS A 44 11.60 33.84 -5.51
CA CYS A 44 12.94 34.39 -5.61
C CYS A 44 13.24 35.26 -4.38
N GLU A 45 14.27 34.91 -3.65
CA GLU A 45 14.71 35.67 -2.48
C GLU A 45 16.11 36.29 -2.75
N ILE A 46 16.28 37.57 -2.42
CA ILE A 46 17.55 38.27 -2.55
C ILE A 46 18.24 38.31 -1.17
N GLN A 47 19.32 37.56 -1.02
CA GLN A 47 20.06 37.48 0.23
C GLN A 47 20.74 38.84 0.53
N GLY A 48 20.51 39.38 1.74
CA GLY A 48 21.05 40.67 2.15
C GLY A 48 20.42 41.88 1.49
N GLY A 49 19.30 41.69 0.76
CA GLY A 49 18.64 42.75 -0.01
C GLY A 49 17.80 43.75 0.79
N GLY A 50 17.60 43.56 2.10
CA GLY A 50 16.79 44.41 2.98
C GLY A 50 15.31 44.52 2.49
N ASP A 51 14.52 45.40 3.14
CA ASP A 51 13.10 45.68 2.77
C ASP A 51 12.96 46.58 1.56
N THR A 52 13.81 46.47 0.57
CA THR A 52 13.83 47.34 -0.62
C THR A 52 13.03 46.72 -1.76
N GLU A 53 12.39 47.60 -2.56
CA GLU A 53 11.62 47.15 -3.71
C GLU A 53 12.49 46.56 -4.82
N TRP A 54 12.50 45.26 -4.90
CA TRP A 54 13.10 44.50 -5.98
C TRP A 54 12.06 44.16 -7.06
N THR A 55 12.51 44.21 -8.30
CA THR A 55 11.78 43.64 -9.45
C THR A 55 12.51 42.35 -9.85
N TYR A 56 11.77 41.36 -10.32
CA TYR A 56 12.31 40.02 -10.54
C TYR A 56 12.22 39.64 -12.00
N SER A 57 13.20 38.86 -12.47
CA SER A 57 13.18 38.21 -13.79
C SER A 57 13.38 36.73 -13.62
N TRP A 58 12.59 35.94 -14.33
CA TRP A 58 12.59 34.50 -14.25
C TRP A 58 13.08 33.87 -15.56
N TYR A 59 13.90 32.84 -15.46
CA TYR A 59 14.49 32.13 -16.58
C TYR A 59 14.24 30.64 -16.46
N LYS A 60 14.00 29.99 -17.60
CA LYS A 60 13.94 28.55 -17.73
C LYS A 60 14.96 28.13 -18.77
N LYS A 61 16.04 27.41 -18.39
CA LYS A 61 17.09 26.91 -19.25
C LYS A 61 17.52 27.97 -20.29
N ASP A 62 18.08 29.09 -19.83
CA ASP A 62 18.58 30.22 -20.63
C ASP A 62 17.53 31.04 -21.43
N TYR A 63 16.26 30.64 -21.40
CA TYR A 63 15.17 31.42 -21.98
C TYR A 63 14.48 32.26 -20.91
N THR A 64 14.33 33.56 -21.17
CA THR A 64 13.56 34.45 -20.30
C THR A 64 12.09 34.04 -20.36
N LEU A 65 11.53 33.58 -19.25
CA LEU A 65 10.13 33.16 -19.20
C LEU A 65 9.16 34.34 -19.29
N TYR A 66 9.48 35.41 -18.56
CA TYR A 66 8.69 36.65 -18.55
C TYR A 66 9.59 37.83 -18.20
N PRO A 67 9.97 38.66 -19.17
CA PRO A 67 10.86 39.81 -18.93
C PRO A 67 10.22 40.93 -18.09
N TYR A 68 8.92 40.84 -17.75
CA TYR A 68 8.19 41.93 -17.12
C TYR A 68 7.38 41.53 -15.88
N ARG A 69 7.56 40.32 -15.29
CA ARG A 69 6.93 40.00 -14.02
C ARG A 69 7.73 40.62 -12.88
N ILE A 70 7.07 41.60 -12.25
CA ILE A 70 7.62 42.37 -11.09
C ILE A 70 7.50 41.57 -9.79
N THR A 71 6.83 40.40 -9.83
CA THR A 71 6.49 39.64 -8.65
C THR A 71 7.60 38.69 -8.21
N GLN A 72 7.84 38.67 -6.91
CA GLN A 72 8.75 37.77 -6.24
C GLN A 72 8.38 36.28 -6.44
N GLU A 73 7.10 36.04 -6.60
CA GLU A 73 6.53 34.69 -6.78
C GLU A 73 5.98 34.51 -8.18
N PHE A 74 6.21 33.32 -8.72
CA PHE A 74 5.70 32.86 -10.00
C PHE A 74 5.03 31.52 -9.79
N SER A 75 3.73 31.42 -10.10
CA SER A 75 2.94 30.21 -9.83
C SER A 75 2.36 29.63 -11.10
N PHE A 76 2.36 28.31 -11.16
CA PHE A 76 1.59 27.48 -12.09
C PHE A 76 0.37 26.94 -11.34
N SER A 77 -0.83 27.23 -11.78
CA SER A 77 -2.06 26.73 -11.17
C SER A 77 -2.33 25.24 -11.45
N SER A 78 -1.69 24.68 -12.47
CA SER A 78 -1.80 23.28 -12.85
C SER A 78 -0.59 22.91 -13.71
N VAL A 79 0.41 22.26 -13.12
CA VAL A 79 1.62 21.89 -13.85
C VAL A 79 1.38 20.75 -14.82
N ILE A 80 2.09 20.78 -15.93
CA ILE A 80 2.16 19.72 -16.94
C ILE A 80 3.63 19.37 -17.20
N ASN A 81 3.91 18.27 -17.87
CA ASN A 81 5.27 17.80 -18.14
C ASN A 81 6.16 18.86 -18.81
N TYR A 82 5.57 19.74 -19.64
CA TYR A 82 6.27 20.87 -20.25
C TYR A 82 6.87 21.86 -19.25
N ASN A 83 6.31 21.93 -18.02
CA ASN A 83 6.82 22.81 -16.96
C ASN A 83 8.08 22.24 -16.28
N SER A 84 8.46 20.98 -16.53
CA SER A 84 9.73 20.42 -16.05
C SER A 84 10.91 21.19 -16.64
N GLY A 85 11.95 21.40 -15.83
CA GLY A 85 13.18 22.06 -16.26
C GLY A 85 13.88 22.80 -15.14
N GLU A 86 14.98 23.45 -15.50
CA GLU A 86 15.79 24.25 -14.57
C GLU A 86 15.31 25.70 -14.58
N TYR A 87 15.12 26.22 -13.39
CA TYR A 87 14.66 27.59 -13.17
C TYR A 87 15.69 28.40 -12.39
N THR A 88 15.91 29.62 -12.85
CA THR A 88 16.75 30.62 -12.16
C THR A 88 15.99 31.93 -12.07
N CYS A 89 16.40 32.80 -11.15
CA CYS A 89 15.87 34.13 -11.04
C CYS A 89 16.96 35.18 -10.83
N ARG A 90 16.65 36.42 -11.07
CA ARG A 90 17.48 37.60 -10.83
C ARG A 90 16.62 38.74 -10.31
N GLY A 91 17.11 39.48 -9.33
CA GLY A 91 16.50 40.70 -8.84
C GLY A 91 17.15 41.96 -9.46
N TRP A 92 16.33 42.97 -9.66
CA TRP A 92 16.74 44.29 -10.09
C TRP A 92 16.11 45.37 -9.19
N ARG A 93 16.92 46.28 -8.68
CA ARG A 93 16.46 47.40 -7.84
C ARG A 93 16.59 48.72 -8.59
N ARG A 94 15.45 49.46 -8.72
CA ARG A 94 15.41 50.67 -9.50
C ARG A 94 16.09 51.87 -8.83
N SER A 95 16.08 51.92 -7.51
CA SER A 95 16.54 53.09 -6.73
C SER A 95 18.04 53.44 -6.95
N ASP A 96 18.86 52.43 -7.19
CA ASP A 96 20.31 52.55 -7.37
C ASP A 96 20.84 51.78 -8.56
N SER A 97 19.95 51.22 -9.39
CA SER A 97 20.28 50.40 -10.56
C SER A 97 21.12 49.11 -10.22
N GLN A 98 21.02 48.65 -8.96
CA GLN A 98 21.70 47.45 -8.53
C GLN A 98 20.96 46.19 -9.01
N SER A 99 21.72 45.17 -9.44
CA SER A 99 21.19 43.86 -9.75
C SER A 99 21.82 42.79 -8.87
N SER A 100 21.03 41.77 -8.55
CA SER A 100 21.58 40.57 -7.90
C SER A 100 22.39 39.74 -8.89
N GLU A 101 23.16 38.81 -8.38
CA GLU A 101 23.63 37.69 -9.16
C GLU A 101 22.44 36.82 -9.58
N ILE A 102 22.60 36.05 -10.67
CA ILE A 102 21.62 35.03 -11.05
C ILE A 102 21.68 33.91 -10.00
N SER A 103 20.53 33.42 -9.58
CA SER A 103 20.44 32.31 -8.64
C SER A 103 21.08 31.03 -9.18
N ASP A 104 21.45 30.14 -8.29
CA ASP A 104 21.68 28.75 -8.66
C ASP A 104 20.41 28.16 -9.31
N ALA A 105 20.58 27.25 -10.25
CA ALA A 105 19.46 26.60 -10.91
C ALA A 105 18.75 25.62 -9.96
N VAL A 106 17.43 25.64 -9.95
CA VAL A 106 16.59 24.68 -9.26
C VAL A 106 15.79 23.88 -10.29
N THR A 107 15.89 22.56 -10.21
CA THR A 107 15.18 21.66 -11.11
C THR A 107 13.78 21.35 -10.59
N LEU A 108 12.78 21.65 -11.41
CA LEU A 108 11.40 21.21 -11.24
C LEU A 108 11.17 19.96 -12.09
N THR A 109 10.74 18.86 -11.49
CA THR A 109 10.36 17.62 -12.18
C THR A 109 8.86 17.40 -12.04
N VAL A 110 8.16 17.25 -13.16
CA VAL A 110 6.72 16.95 -13.20
C VAL A 110 6.51 15.55 -13.71
N SER A 111 5.86 14.70 -12.91
CA SER A 111 5.47 13.33 -13.26
C SER A 111 3.97 13.23 -13.53
N ASP A 112 3.53 12.19 -14.30
CA ASP A 112 2.14 12.11 -14.77
C ASP A 112 1.13 11.84 -13.66
N ALA A 113 1.47 11.02 -12.66
CA ALA A 113 0.54 10.64 -11.61
C ALA A 113 1.25 10.46 -10.26
N ALA A 114 0.60 10.93 -9.21
CA ALA A 114 0.96 10.61 -7.84
C ALA A 114 0.36 9.25 -7.47
N GLU A 115 1.20 8.25 -7.34
CA GLU A 115 0.81 6.90 -6.92
C GLU A 115 1.23 6.67 -5.48
N THR A 116 0.29 6.19 -4.67
CA THR A 116 0.55 5.73 -3.31
C THR A 116 0.75 4.23 -3.27
N VAL A 117 1.59 3.76 -2.36
CA VAL A 117 1.83 2.35 -2.11
C VAL A 117 1.69 2.07 -0.63
N VAL A 118 0.89 1.05 -0.30
CA VAL A 118 0.80 0.52 1.06
C VAL A 118 1.68 -0.70 1.20
N SER A 119 2.42 -0.74 2.27
CA SER A 119 3.16 -1.90 2.74
C SER A 119 2.79 -2.22 4.18
N VAL A 120 3.08 -3.44 4.61
CA VAL A 120 2.76 -3.94 5.95
C VAL A 120 3.99 -4.58 6.59
N SER A 121 4.20 -4.30 7.88
CA SER A 121 5.31 -4.86 8.66
C SER A 121 4.82 -5.26 10.07
N PRO A 122 5.20 -6.44 10.59
CA PRO A 122 6.17 -7.38 9.99
C PRO A 122 5.60 -8.21 8.84
N LEU A 123 4.34 -8.64 8.90
CA LEU A 123 3.68 -9.50 7.89
C LEU A 123 2.20 -9.12 7.80
N HIS A 124 1.55 -9.54 6.72
CA HIS A 124 0.12 -9.35 6.53
C HIS A 124 -0.75 -10.45 7.17
N TRP A 125 -0.14 -11.50 7.74
CA TRP A 125 -0.80 -12.59 8.46
C TRP A 125 -0.25 -12.68 9.88
N LEU A 126 -1.12 -12.47 10.86
CA LEU A 126 -0.77 -12.24 12.26
C LEU A 126 -1.67 -13.07 13.19
N THR A 127 -1.27 -13.15 14.44
CA THR A 127 -2.10 -13.70 15.53
C THR A 127 -2.64 -12.57 16.42
N GLU A 128 -3.72 -12.85 17.14
CA GLU A 128 -4.25 -11.90 18.13
C GLU A 128 -3.20 -11.53 19.18
N GLY A 129 -3.17 -10.28 19.54
CA GLY A 129 -2.18 -9.74 20.47
C GLY A 129 -0.96 -9.12 19.80
N ASP A 130 -0.66 -9.46 18.56
CA ASP A 130 0.45 -8.88 17.80
C ASP A 130 0.25 -7.37 17.55
N SER A 131 1.32 -6.75 17.07
CA SER A 131 1.29 -5.35 16.59
C SER A 131 1.72 -5.31 15.14
N VAL A 132 1.08 -4.47 14.35
CA VAL A 132 1.35 -4.29 12.93
C VAL A 132 1.38 -2.82 12.56
N THR A 133 2.29 -2.45 11.68
CA THR A 133 2.36 -1.13 11.09
C THR A 133 2.09 -1.19 9.60
N LEU A 134 1.10 -0.44 9.15
CA LEU A 134 0.82 -0.15 7.76
C LEU A 134 1.56 1.14 7.40
N SER A 135 2.33 1.13 6.33
CA SER A 135 3.07 2.29 5.84
C SER A 135 2.58 2.69 4.46
N CYS A 136 2.30 3.98 4.29
CA CYS A 136 1.83 4.58 3.05
C CYS A 136 2.91 5.53 2.53
N GLU A 137 3.34 5.33 1.31
CA GLU A 137 4.36 6.15 0.67
C GLU A 137 3.87 6.67 -0.68
N VAL A 138 4.21 7.90 -1.01
CA VAL A 138 4.00 8.45 -2.36
C VAL A 138 5.27 8.19 -3.17
N LYS A 139 5.15 7.48 -4.29
CA LYS A 139 6.29 7.17 -5.16
C LYS A 139 6.99 8.44 -5.59
N HIS A 140 8.31 8.46 -5.47
CA HIS A 140 9.19 9.54 -5.88
C HIS A 140 9.03 10.88 -5.15
N SER A 141 8.25 10.94 -4.08
CA SER A 141 8.06 12.16 -3.29
C SER A 141 7.85 11.83 -1.81
N SER A 142 8.60 12.47 -0.94
CA SER A 142 8.59 12.20 0.51
C SER A 142 8.09 13.36 1.37
N THR A 143 7.80 14.54 0.77
CA THR A 143 7.56 15.77 1.53
C THR A 143 6.18 16.37 1.31
N GLY A 144 5.65 16.95 2.37
CA GLY A 144 4.45 17.78 2.34
C GLY A 144 3.13 17.03 2.21
N TRP A 145 3.12 15.70 2.37
CA TRP A 145 1.92 14.89 2.27
C TRP A 145 1.23 14.70 3.62
N THR A 146 -0.10 14.76 3.59
CA THR A 146 -0.99 14.31 4.67
C THR A 146 -1.66 13.03 4.21
N PHE A 147 -1.62 12.00 5.05
CA PHE A 147 -2.13 10.68 4.74
C PHE A 147 -3.46 10.44 5.45
N SER A 148 -4.35 9.68 4.80
CA SER A 148 -5.61 9.19 5.36
C SER A 148 -5.74 7.70 5.10
N TRP A 149 -6.20 6.95 6.10
CA TRP A 149 -6.32 5.49 6.06
C TRP A 149 -7.77 5.05 6.01
N TYR A 150 -8.05 4.06 5.19
CA TYR A 150 -9.38 3.53 4.97
C TYR A 150 -9.40 2.01 5.05
N THR A 151 -10.54 1.46 5.51
CA THR A 151 -10.92 0.08 5.25
C THR A 151 -11.79 0.02 4.01
N VAL A 152 -11.56 -1.02 3.22
CA VAL A 152 -12.34 -1.32 2.03
C VAL A 152 -13.48 -2.25 2.41
N VAL A 153 -14.70 -1.81 2.17
CA VAL A 153 -15.92 -2.53 2.54
C VAL A 153 -16.90 -2.52 1.36
N PRO A 154 -17.89 -3.41 1.32
CA PRO A 154 -18.96 -3.30 0.35
C PRO A 154 -19.63 -1.93 0.43
N TYR A 155 -19.96 -1.35 -0.73
CA TYR A 155 -20.54 -0.02 -0.77
C TYR A 155 -21.88 0.05 -0.04
N ARG A 156 -22.04 1.08 0.78
CA ARG A 156 -23.29 1.47 1.45
C ARG A 156 -23.44 2.98 1.36
N ASN A 157 -24.69 3.47 1.41
CA ASN A 157 -24.93 4.91 1.42
C ASN A 157 -24.18 5.61 2.56
N GLY A 158 -23.49 6.70 2.23
CA GLY A 158 -22.69 7.48 3.18
C GLY A 158 -21.19 7.16 3.17
N LEU A 159 -20.76 6.13 2.44
CA LEU A 159 -19.35 5.84 2.21
C LEU A 159 -18.82 6.53 0.94
N ILE A 160 -17.51 6.69 0.88
CA ILE A 160 -16.84 7.12 -0.36
C ILE A 160 -16.95 5.98 -1.36
N GLU A 161 -17.61 6.23 -2.48
CA GLU A 161 -17.79 5.26 -3.55
C GLU A 161 -16.53 5.18 -4.42
N VAL A 162 -16.08 3.95 -4.71
CA VAL A 162 -15.04 3.69 -5.70
C VAL A 162 -15.66 2.96 -6.88
N THR A 163 -15.54 3.57 -8.05
CA THR A 163 -16.11 3.07 -9.30
C THR A 163 -15.03 2.53 -10.24
N GLY A 164 -15.34 1.44 -10.93
CA GLY A 164 -14.51 0.89 -11.97
C GLY A 164 -14.57 1.70 -13.28
N ARG A 165 -13.72 1.34 -14.22
CA ARG A 165 -13.62 2.01 -15.53
C ARG A 165 -14.94 2.07 -16.32
N ARG A 166 -15.90 1.18 -16.03
CA ARG A 166 -17.21 1.12 -16.67
C ARG A 166 -18.30 1.84 -15.87
N GLY A 167 -17.94 2.57 -14.79
CA GLY A 167 -18.89 3.26 -13.92
C GLY A 167 -19.65 2.34 -12.96
N ASN A 168 -19.32 1.06 -12.88
CA ASN A 168 -19.87 0.17 -11.87
C ASN A 168 -19.21 0.41 -10.51
N VAL A 169 -20.00 0.36 -9.45
CA VAL A 169 -19.48 0.45 -8.07
C VAL A 169 -18.67 -0.80 -7.77
N LEU A 170 -17.44 -0.63 -7.32
CA LEU A 170 -16.55 -1.72 -6.92
C LEU A 170 -16.62 -1.97 -5.42
N TYR A 171 -16.49 -0.90 -4.62
CA TYR A 171 -16.51 -0.96 -3.15
C TYR A 171 -16.72 0.43 -2.56
N GLY A 172 -16.93 0.45 -1.25
CA GLY A 172 -16.94 1.67 -0.45
C GLY A 172 -15.68 1.80 0.40
N LEU A 173 -15.33 3.04 0.76
CA LEU A 173 -14.23 3.33 1.67
C LEU A 173 -14.79 3.90 2.95
N GLU A 174 -14.40 3.28 4.06
CA GLU A 174 -14.70 3.74 5.41
C GLU A 174 -13.41 4.29 6.05
N LEU A 175 -13.45 5.57 6.44
CA LEU A 175 -12.33 6.20 7.13
C LEU A 175 -12.12 5.55 8.49
N LEU A 176 -10.88 5.14 8.79
CA LEU A 176 -10.58 4.43 10.03
C LEU A 176 -10.81 5.30 11.27
N SER A 177 -10.28 6.51 11.28
CA SER A 177 -10.51 7.53 12.31
C SER A 177 -9.80 8.83 11.92
N ASP A 178 -10.16 9.94 12.54
CA ASP A 178 -9.45 11.22 12.37
C ASP A 178 -8.00 11.13 12.88
N SER A 179 -7.74 10.27 13.88
CA SER A 179 -6.38 10.01 14.40
C SER A 179 -5.49 9.25 13.43
N SER A 180 -6.05 8.61 12.39
CA SER A 180 -5.30 7.98 11.32
C SER A 180 -4.76 8.97 10.29
N ARG A 181 -5.22 10.23 10.36
CA ARG A 181 -4.80 11.32 9.47
C ARG A 181 -3.54 11.98 10.01
N GLY A 182 -2.50 12.06 9.20
CA GLY A 182 -1.25 12.68 9.64
C GLY A 182 -0.17 12.73 8.56
N SER A 183 0.91 13.44 8.86
CA SER A 183 2.05 13.63 7.96
C SER A 183 3.01 12.42 7.92
N GLY A 184 2.86 11.47 8.83
CA GLY A 184 3.82 10.37 9.02
C GLY A 184 3.67 9.19 8.07
N GLY A 185 2.56 9.05 7.35
CA GLY A 185 2.31 7.94 6.43
C GLY A 185 2.22 6.55 7.10
N SER A 186 2.30 6.46 8.42
CA SER A 186 2.27 5.20 9.16
C SER A 186 1.01 5.10 10.03
N TYR A 187 0.40 3.92 10.02
CA TYR A 187 -0.73 3.56 10.85
C TYR A 187 -0.45 2.27 11.61
N THR A 188 -0.33 2.36 12.92
CA THR A 188 0.03 1.22 13.77
C THR A 188 -1.18 0.73 14.55
N LEU A 189 -1.45 -0.56 14.42
CA LEU A 189 -2.42 -1.31 15.22
C LEU A 189 -1.64 -2.11 16.28
N THR A 190 -1.97 -1.90 17.53
CA THR A 190 -1.41 -2.65 18.67
C THR A 190 -2.47 -3.58 19.24
N ASN A 191 -2.05 -4.74 19.73
CA ASN A 191 -2.95 -5.74 20.30
C ASN A 191 -4.09 -6.07 19.32
N VAL A 192 -3.72 -6.49 18.09
CA VAL A 192 -4.70 -6.80 17.04
C VAL A 192 -5.60 -7.95 17.45
N THR A 193 -6.83 -7.94 16.96
CA THR A 193 -7.83 -9.01 17.12
C THR A 193 -8.33 -9.45 15.75
N VAL A 194 -9.03 -10.56 15.67
CA VAL A 194 -9.63 -11.03 14.41
C VAL A 194 -10.51 -9.95 13.74
N ASN A 195 -11.07 -9.02 14.52
CA ASN A 195 -11.89 -7.93 14.02
C ASN A 195 -11.10 -6.89 13.21
N HIS A 196 -9.77 -6.91 13.26
CA HIS A 196 -8.92 -6.10 12.41
C HIS A 196 -8.58 -6.78 11.07
N THR A 197 -9.01 -8.04 10.86
CA THR A 197 -8.90 -8.67 9.54
C THR A 197 -9.70 -7.86 8.51
N GLY A 198 -9.08 -7.53 7.38
CA GLY A 198 -9.77 -6.75 6.35
C GLY A 198 -8.82 -6.27 5.28
N VAL A 199 -9.30 -5.37 4.45
CA VAL A 199 -8.52 -4.77 3.37
C VAL A 199 -8.34 -3.29 3.67
N TYR A 200 -7.11 -2.84 3.60
CA TYR A 200 -6.70 -1.48 3.94
C TYR A 200 -6.14 -0.77 2.72
N MET A 201 -6.33 0.52 2.69
CA MET A 201 -5.74 1.40 1.70
C MET A 201 -5.47 2.79 2.28
N CYS A 202 -4.65 3.56 1.58
CA CYS A 202 -4.37 4.94 1.92
C CYS A 202 -4.58 5.87 0.74
N ARG A 203 -4.81 7.14 1.06
CA ARG A 203 -4.74 8.29 0.16
C ARG A 203 -3.82 9.34 0.75
N ALA A 204 -3.15 10.09 -0.09
CA ALA A 204 -2.37 11.23 0.33
C ALA A 204 -2.87 12.51 -0.35
N GLU A 205 -2.75 13.62 0.38
CA GLU A 205 -3.12 14.94 -0.12
C GLU A 205 -2.07 15.97 0.27
N ARG A 206 -1.89 17.02 -0.55
CA ARG A 206 -1.03 18.16 -0.23
C ARG A 206 -1.41 19.41 -1.01
N GLY A 207 -0.88 20.55 -0.54
CA GLY A 207 -0.98 21.85 -1.25
C GLY A 207 -2.28 22.60 -1.06
N GLU A 208 -2.31 23.82 -1.59
CA GLU A 208 -3.49 24.70 -1.67
C GLU A 208 -3.57 25.29 -3.09
N PRO A 209 -4.56 24.94 -3.90
CA PRO A 209 -5.68 24.02 -3.61
C PRO A 209 -5.20 22.57 -3.37
N VAL A 210 -6.01 21.82 -2.64
CA VAL A 210 -5.66 20.45 -2.26
C VAL A 210 -5.52 19.55 -3.49
N PHE A 211 -4.39 18.90 -3.61
CA PHE A 211 -4.11 17.88 -4.61
C PHE A 211 -4.16 16.49 -3.98
N HIS A 212 -4.83 15.55 -4.63
CA HIS A 212 -4.99 14.17 -4.17
C HIS A 212 -4.19 13.19 -5.02
N THR A 213 -3.59 12.21 -4.40
CA THR A 213 -3.01 11.07 -5.10
C THR A 213 -4.09 10.15 -5.68
N ARG A 214 -3.68 9.22 -6.52
CA ARG A 214 -4.50 8.03 -6.79
C ARG A 214 -4.57 7.17 -5.54
N ASP A 215 -5.60 6.31 -5.49
CA ASP A 215 -5.72 5.30 -4.46
C ASP A 215 -4.50 4.38 -4.47
N SER A 216 -4.06 3.95 -3.28
CA SER A 216 -3.00 2.95 -3.17
C SER A 216 -3.44 1.59 -3.68
N ASN A 217 -2.50 0.65 -3.76
CA ASN A 217 -2.83 -0.77 -3.79
C ASN A 217 -3.69 -1.13 -2.57
N LEU A 218 -4.51 -2.15 -2.74
CA LEU A 218 -5.29 -2.72 -1.65
C LEU A 218 -4.42 -3.72 -0.88
N GLN A 219 -4.35 -3.55 0.44
CA GLN A 219 -3.52 -4.37 1.32
C GLN A 219 -4.40 -5.21 2.25
N PRO A 220 -4.51 -6.54 2.03
CA PRO A 220 -5.18 -7.42 2.98
C PRO A 220 -4.34 -7.55 4.25
N LEU A 221 -5.02 -7.57 5.39
CA LEU A 221 -4.50 -7.86 6.71
C LEU A 221 -5.32 -9.01 7.30
N CYS A 222 -4.66 -10.09 7.66
CA CYS A 222 -5.27 -11.32 8.13
C CYS A 222 -4.83 -11.58 9.58
N ILE A 223 -5.76 -11.63 10.50
CA ILE A 223 -5.49 -11.93 11.91
C ILE A 223 -6.22 -13.20 12.30
N THR A 224 -5.50 -14.14 12.89
CA THR A 224 -6.03 -15.39 13.43
C THR A 224 -6.11 -15.32 14.94
N GLY A 225 -7.25 -15.74 15.49
CA GLY A 225 -7.47 -15.90 16.92
C GLY A 225 -7.56 -17.38 17.33
N GLU A 226 -7.31 -17.67 18.58
CA GLU A 226 -7.37 -19.03 19.10
C GLU A 226 -8.80 -19.61 19.11
N SER A 227 -9.79 -18.78 19.42
CA SER A 227 -11.19 -19.20 19.58
C SER A 227 -12.14 -18.17 18.95
N PRO A 228 -12.21 -18.08 17.62
CA PRO A 228 -13.13 -17.17 16.98
C PRO A 228 -14.59 -17.59 17.24
N PRO A 229 -15.50 -16.61 17.32
CA PRO A 229 -16.92 -16.87 17.64
C PRO A 229 -17.66 -17.64 16.54
N VAL A 230 -17.10 -17.67 15.34
CA VAL A 230 -17.67 -18.30 14.14
C VAL A 230 -16.55 -18.93 13.34
N SER A 231 -16.87 -20.00 12.62
CA SER A 231 -15.95 -20.67 11.70
C SER A 231 -16.44 -20.54 10.27
N LEU A 232 -15.51 -20.29 9.34
CA LEU A 232 -15.76 -20.42 7.90
C LEU A 232 -15.64 -21.89 7.52
N ILE A 233 -16.73 -22.49 7.06
CA ILE A 233 -16.80 -23.86 6.58
C ILE A 233 -16.63 -23.87 5.07
N ILE A 234 -15.72 -24.70 4.60
CA ILE A 234 -15.37 -24.83 3.18
C ILE A 234 -15.67 -26.27 2.75
N ASN A 235 -16.42 -26.43 1.67
CA ASN A 235 -16.75 -27.74 1.11
C ASN A 235 -16.45 -27.76 -0.39
N PRO A 236 -15.52 -28.62 -0.88
CA PRO A 236 -14.72 -29.60 -0.13
C PRO A 236 -13.77 -28.96 0.89
N SER A 237 -13.50 -29.65 2.01
CA SER A 237 -12.68 -29.15 3.13
C SER A 237 -11.19 -29.16 2.81
N ARG A 238 -10.75 -28.23 1.97
CA ARG A 238 -9.35 -28.04 1.56
C ARG A 238 -9.12 -26.60 1.13
N THR A 239 -7.87 -26.15 1.18
CA THR A 239 -7.48 -24.77 0.83
C THR A 239 -7.19 -24.60 -0.66
N GLN A 240 -6.89 -25.69 -1.37
CA GLN A 240 -6.63 -25.68 -2.82
C GLN A 240 -7.75 -26.38 -3.59
N HIS A 241 -8.12 -25.80 -4.72
CA HIS A 241 -9.19 -26.29 -5.62
C HIS A 241 -8.72 -26.20 -7.07
N PHE A 242 -9.24 -27.07 -7.93
CA PHE A 242 -9.02 -26.94 -9.36
C PHE A 242 -9.97 -25.92 -9.98
N THR A 243 -9.54 -25.31 -11.09
CA THR A 243 -10.48 -24.58 -11.95
C THR A 243 -11.60 -25.51 -12.46
N ALA A 244 -12.79 -24.96 -12.60
CA ALA A 244 -14.03 -25.64 -12.96
C ALA A 244 -14.65 -26.53 -11.83
N ASP A 245 -13.98 -26.70 -10.69
CA ASP A 245 -14.60 -27.29 -9.51
C ASP A 245 -15.72 -26.38 -8.96
N SER A 246 -16.57 -26.95 -8.12
CA SER A 246 -17.53 -26.20 -7.31
C SER A 246 -17.00 -26.02 -5.89
N LEU A 247 -17.38 -24.93 -5.26
CA LEU A 247 -17.00 -24.58 -3.90
C LEU A 247 -18.22 -24.05 -3.14
N SER A 248 -18.44 -24.58 -1.94
CA SER A 248 -19.45 -24.06 -1.02
C SER A 248 -18.79 -23.48 0.21
N LEU A 249 -19.19 -22.25 0.56
CA LEU A 249 -18.70 -21.51 1.73
C LEU A 249 -19.89 -21.22 2.65
N SER A 250 -19.75 -21.48 3.96
CA SER A 250 -20.77 -21.18 4.95
C SER A 250 -20.15 -20.73 6.26
N CYS A 251 -20.94 -20.02 7.06
CA CYS A 251 -20.54 -19.57 8.39
C CYS A 251 -21.27 -20.40 9.44
N GLU A 252 -20.51 -21.06 10.30
CA GLU A 252 -21.02 -21.83 11.43
C GLU A 252 -20.73 -21.08 12.76
N ASP A 253 -21.78 -20.65 13.43
CA ASP A 253 -21.71 -19.94 14.71
C ASP A 253 -22.12 -20.93 15.84
N GLN A 254 -21.38 -20.90 16.94
CA GLN A 254 -21.67 -21.71 18.12
C GLN A 254 -22.94 -21.26 18.85
N SER A 255 -23.45 -20.06 18.58
CA SER A 255 -24.57 -19.42 19.31
C SER A 255 -25.87 -19.24 18.51
N ASP A 256 -25.99 -19.87 17.35
CA ASP A 256 -27.20 -19.86 16.49
C ASP A 256 -27.67 -18.44 16.06
N SER A 257 -26.75 -17.48 15.93
CA SER A 257 -27.07 -16.12 15.53
C SER A 257 -27.15 -16.00 14.01
N THR A 258 -28.30 -15.56 13.51
CA THR A 258 -28.50 -15.18 12.11
C THR A 258 -27.79 -13.86 11.81
N GLY A 259 -27.33 -13.66 10.57
CA GLY A 259 -26.77 -12.38 10.13
C GLY A 259 -25.25 -12.42 9.81
N TRP A 260 -24.70 -13.60 9.58
CA TRP A 260 -23.35 -13.75 9.07
C TRP A 260 -23.30 -13.68 7.53
N THR A 261 -22.28 -13.03 7.01
CA THR A 261 -21.99 -12.88 5.59
C THR A 261 -20.60 -13.43 5.31
N VAL A 262 -20.47 -14.25 4.26
CA VAL A 262 -19.17 -14.64 3.75
C VAL A 262 -18.58 -13.48 2.97
N ARG A 263 -17.40 -13.06 3.32
CA ARG A 263 -16.61 -12.03 2.65
C ARG A 263 -15.29 -12.57 2.18
N GLY A 264 -14.75 -11.96 1.14
CA GLY A 264 -13.45 -12.33 0.63
C GLY A 264 -12.80 -11.18 -0.14
N TYR A 265 -11.49 -11.29 -0.27
CA TYR A 265 -10.69 -10.44 -1.11
C TYR A 265 -9.83 -11.30 -2.02
N THR A 266 -10.03 -11.15 -3.32
CA THR A 266 -9.36 -11.97 -4.33
C THR A 266 -8.09 -11.30 -4.85
N HIS A 267 -7.18 -12.07 -5.42
CA HIS A 267 -5.95 -11.55 -6.02
C HIS A 267 -6.20 -10.58 -7.19
N ASN A 268 -7.38 -10.59 -7.78
CA ASN A 268 -7.78 -9.61 -8.80
C ASN A 268 -8.32 -8.31 -8.20
N GLU A 269 -8.00 -8.04 -6.94
CA GLU A 269 -8.43 -6.83 -6.20
C GLU A 269 -9.96 -6.67 -6.17
N THR A 270 -10.69 -7.79 -6.15
CA THR A 270 -12.14 -7.80 -6.10
C THR A 270 -12.62 -8.22 -4.71
N LEU A 271 -13.53 -7.43 -4.14
CA LEU A 271 -14.25 -7.83 -2.94
C LEU A 271 -15.33 -8.84 -3.32
N PHE A 272 -15.33 -9.96 -2.61
CA PHE A 272 -16.37 -10.96 -2.66
C PHE A 272 -17.29 -10.76 -1.45
N GLU A 273 -18.58 -10.68 -1.70
CA GLU A 273 -19.61 -10.67 -0.67
C GLU A 273 -20.72 -11.60 -1.07
N CYS A 274 -21.10 -12.47 -0.17
CA CYS A 274 -22.23 -13.33 -0.34
C CYS A 274 -23.10 -13.27 0.92
N SER A 275 -24.21 -12.55 0.81
CA SER A 275 -25.27 -12.54 1.80
C SER A 275 -26.34 -13.55 1.39
N SER A 276 -26.49 -14.63 2.11
CA SER A 276 -27.63 -15.52 1.89
C SER A 276 -28.78 -15.16 2.82
N VAL A 277 -29.94 -14.92 2.22
CA VAL A 277 -31.20 -14.58 2.94
C VAL A 277 -31.78 -15.80 3.68
N SER A 278 -31.28 -17.00 3.42
CA SER A 278 -31.74 -18.23 4.07
C SER A 278 -30.60 -19.21 4.33
N GLY A 279 -29.91 -19.04 5.47
CA GLY A 279 -28.84 -19.93 5.91
C GLY A 279 -27.55 -19.79 5.09
N SER A 280 -26.77 -18.86 5.44
CA SER A 280 -25.33 -18.53 5.23
C SER A 280 -24.44 -19.37 4.28
N THR A 281 -24.96 -19.98 3.23
CA THR A 281 -24.19 -20.80 2.31
C THR A 281 -24.02 -20.13 0.95
N CYS A 282 -22.78 -19.94 0.54
CA CYS A 282 -22.39 -19.40 -0.76
C CYS A 282 -21.90 -20.53 -1.67
N ASN A 283 -22.57 -20.75 -2.78
CA ASN A 283 -22.18 -21.76 -3.76
C ASN A 283 -21.55 -21.10 -4.98
N ILE A 284 -20.30 -21.41 -5.26
CA ILE A 284 -19.60 -21.06 -6.50
C ILE A 284 -19.56 -22.30 -7.36
N SER A 285 -20.41 -22.38 -8.38
CA SER A 285 -20.57 -23.58 -9.21
C SER A 285 -19.44 -23.80 -10.21
N PHE A 286 -18.63 -22.78 -10.48
CA PHE A 286 -17.53 -22.85 -11.44
C PHE A 286 -16.36 -21.97 -10.99
N LEU A 287 -15.31 -22.58 -10.44
CA LEU A 287 -14.14 -21.89 -9.98
C LEU A 287 -13.24 -21.48 -11.15
N SER A 288 -12.66 -20.30 -11.03
CA SER A 288 -11.56 -19.79 -11.87
C SER A 288 -10.44 -19.28 -10.99
N THR A 289 -9.26 -19.09 -11.54
CA THR A 289 -8.11 -18.53 -10.82
C THR A 289 -8.39 -17.15 -10.21
N SER A 290 -9.38 -16.41 -10.74
CA SER A 290 -9.82 -15.13 -10.18
C SER A 290 -10.50 -15.25 -8.81
N HIS A 291 -10.93 -16.46 -8.39
CA HIS A 291 -11.47 -16.71 -7.06
C HIS A 291 -10.37 -17.02 -6.01
N THR A 292 -9.12 -17.09 -6.40
CA THR A 292 -8.00 -17.18 -5.45
C THR A 292 -7.97 -15.94 -4.56
N GLY A 293 -7.94 -16.14 -3.24
CA GLY A 293 -7.97 -15.03 -2.30
C GLY A 293 -8.18 -15.47 -0.86
N VAL A 294 -8.46 -14.49 -0.01
CA VAL A 294 -8.70 -14.69 1.42
C VAL A 294 -10.19 -14.49 1.71
N TYR A 295 -10.77 -15.42 2.46
CA TYR A 295 -12.20 -15.44 2.78
C TYR A 295 -12.42 -15.52 4.30
N TRP A 296 -13.48 -14.89 4.80
CA TRP A 296 -13.87 -14.92 6.21
C TRP A 296 -15.38 -14.71 6.36
N CYS A 297 -15.90 -15.07 7.52
CA CYS A 297 -17.25 -14.71 7.93
C CYS A 297 -17.23 -13.37 8.66
N GLN A 298 -18.22 -12.52 8.40
CA GLN A 298 -18.39 -11.25 9.08
C GLN A 298 -19.85 -11.01 9.44
N SER A 299 -20.12 -10.56 10.70
CA SER A 299 -21.45 -10.15 11.15
C SER A 299 -21.68 -8.66 10.89
N GLU A 300 -22.94 -8.23 10.99
CA GLU A 300 -23.30 -6.80 10.94
C GLU A 300 -22.65 -5.99 12.07
N SER A 301 -22.42 -6.60 13.22
CA SER A 301 -21.72 -5.97 14.36
C SER A 301 -20.20 -5.89 14.19
N GLY A 302 -19.66 -6.37 13.05
CA GLY A 302 -18.23 -6.34 12.75
C GLY A 302 -17.41 -7.51 13.31
N ARG A 303 -18.03 -8.48 14.01
CA ARG A 303 -17.34 -9.71 14.45
C ARG A 303 -16.93 -10.53 13.25
N ARG A 304 -15.79 -11.22 13.33
CA ARG A 304 -15.21 -11.97 12.21
C ARG A 304 -14.74 -13.36 12.64
N SER A 305 -14.72 -14.28 11.64
CA SER A 305 -14.03 -15.57 11.77
C SER A 305 -12.55 -15.40 11.48
N ASN A 306 -11.78 -16.44 11.78
CA ASN A 306 -10.44 -16.57 11.21
C ASN A 306 -10.53 -16.56 9.68
N PRO A 307 -9.62 -15.84 9.01
CA PRO A 307 -9.53 -15.84 7.56
C PRO A 307 -8.93 -17.14 7.05
N VAL A 308 -9.34 -17.57 5.86
CA VAL A 308 -8.81 -18.72 5.15
C VAL A 308 -8.35 -18.31 3.77
N ASN A 309 -7.13 -18.69 3.40
CA ASN A 309 -6.62 -18.50 2.06
C ASN A 309 -7.05 -19.67 1.17
N ILE A 310 -7.81 -19.35 0.11
CA ILE A 310 -8.26 -20.30 -0.91
C ILE A 310 -7.46 -20.09 -2.18
N THR A 311 -6.86 -21.14 -2.72
CA THR A 311 -6.11 -21.10 -3.97
C THR A 311 -6.82 -21.91 -5.02
N VAL A 312 -7.17 -21.30 -6.15
CA VAL A 312 -7.74 -21.98 -7.32
C VAL A 312 -6.66 -22.14 -8.38
N HIS A 313 -6.29 -23.38 -8.65
CA HIS A 313 -5.16 -23.74 -9.51
C HIS A 313 -5.61 -24.28 -10.87
N ASN A 314 -4.96 -23.79 -11.91
CA ASN A 314 -5.23 -24.25 -13.29
C ASN A 314 -4.36 -25.45 -13.70
N GLY A 315 -3.40 -25.86 -12.89
CA GLY A 315 -2.57 -27.04 -13.14
C GLY A 315 -3.29 -28.35 -12.79
N ASP A 316 -2.58 -29.46 -12.94
CA ASP A 316 -3.13 -30.82 -12.76
C ASP A 316 -2.96 -31.37 -11.36
N VAL A 317 -2.22 -30.66 -10.48
CA VAL A 317 -1.88 -31.13 -9.12
C VAL A 317 -2.25 -30.07 -8.09
N ILE A 318 -2.91 -30.49 -7.01
CA ILE A 318 -3.16 -29.66 -5.83
C ILE A 318 -2.82 -30.43 -4.55
N LEU A 319 -2.55 -29.71 -3.47
CA LEU A 319 -2.36 -30.26 -2.13
C LEU A 319 -3.68 -30.17 -1.35
N GLU A 320 -4.16 -31.29 -0.85
CA GLU A 320 -5.19 -31.30 0.19
C GLU A 320 -4.51 -31.19 1.55
N SER A 321 -4.77 -30.07 2.22
CA SER A 321 -4.25 -29.73 3.54
C SER A 321 -5.40 -29.23 4.43
N PRO A 322 -5.25 -29.28 5.77
CA PRO A 322 -6.26 -28.78 6.69
C PRO A 322 -6.58 -27.31 6.44
N VAL A 323 -7.88 -26.97 6.53
CA VAL A 323 -8.38 -25.60 6.40
C VAL A 323 -8.09 -24.77 7.68
N HIS A 324 -8.15 -25.42 8.84
CA HIS A 324 -7.96 -24.81 10.14
C HIS A 324 -6.67 -25.29 10.82
N PRO A 325 -6.12 -24.51 11.77
CA PRO A 325 -4.94 -24.91 12.51
C PRO A 325 -5.11 -26.30 13.16
N VAL A 326 -4.12 -27.17 12.97
CA VAL A 326 -4.10 -28.49 13.60
C VAL A 326 -3.63 -28.34 15.05
N THR A 327 -4.24 -29.07 15.98
CA THR A 327 -3.82 -29.05 17.37
C THR A 327 -2.50 -29.81 17.55
N GLU A 328 -1.54 -29.25 18.29
CA GLU A 328 -0.29 -29.93 18.62
C GLU A 328 -0.56 -31.29 19.27
N GLY A 329 0.31 -32.27 18.99
CA GLY A 329 0.14 -33.63 19.43
C GLY A 329 -0.82 -34.49 18.60
N HIS A 330 -1.57 -33.88 17.65
CA HIS A 330 -2.47 -34.61 16.75
C HIS A 330 -1.77 -34.91 15.41
N PRO A 331 -2.28 -35.89 14.64
CA PRO A 331 -1.72 -36.18 13.32
C PRO A 331 -2.09 -35.14 12.27
N LEU A 332 -1.16 -34.89 11.36
CA LEU A 332 -1.38 -34.12 10.12
C LEU A 332 -1.31 -35.07 8.94
N THR A 333 -2.38 -35.14 8.15
CA THR A 333 -2.37 -35.90 6.89
C THR A 333 -2.50 -34.91 5.71
N LEU A 334 -1.59 -35.06 4.76
CA LEU A 334 -1.56 -34.31 3.50
C LEU A 334 -1.78 -35.26 2.33
N ARG A 335 -2.54 -34.85 1.34
CA ARG A 335 -2.79 -35.62 0.13
C ARG A 335 -2.50 -34.81 -1.11
N CYS A 336 -1.87 -35.45 -2.09
CA CYS A 336 -1.67 -34.90 -3.41
C CYS A 336 -2.84 -35.31 -4.31
N LEU A 337 -3.62 -34.38 -4.79
CA LEU A 337 -4.80 -34.65 -5.63
C LEU A 337 -4.54 -34.28 -7.08
N TYR A 338 -5.16 -35.00 -7.99
CA TYR A 338 -5.00 -34.84 -9.44
C TYR A 338 -6.32 -34.55 -10.13
N ARG A 339 -6.28 -33.76 -11.18
CA ARG A 339 -7.48 -33.39 -11.97
C ARG A 339 -8.15 -34.62 -12.63
N ASN A 340 -7.38 -35.59 -13.05
CA ASN A 340 -7.84 -36.83 -13.68
C ASN A 340 -7.32 -38.04 -12.92
N THR A 341 -8.20 -38.81 -12.32
CA THR A 341 -7.92 -39.93 -11.39
C THR A 341 -7.39 -41.20 -12.02
N LYS A 342 -7.07 -41.27 -13.32
CA LYS A 342 -6.72 -42.49 -14.04
C LYS A 342 -5.25 -42.89 -14.01
N ILE A 343 -4.40 -42.19 -13.25
CA ILE A 343 -2.94 -42.46 -13.22
C ILE A 343 -2.52 -42.84 -11.81
N SER A 344 -1.51 -43.71 -11.73
CA SER A 344 -0.86 -44.14 -10.49
C SER A 344 -0.41 -42.94 -9.65
N ASP A 345 -0.82 -42.89 -8.39
CA ASP A 345 -0.42 -41.92 -7.40
C ASP A 345 0.97 -42.18 -6.82
N SER A 346 1.78 -43.07 -7.44
CA SER A 346 3.09 -43.46 -6.97
C SER A 346 4.19 -42.46 -7.38
N GLY A 347 5.21 -42.37 -6.55
CA GLY A 347 6.39 -41.53 -6.81
C GLY A 347 6.21 -40.04 -6.48
N VAL A 348 5.30 -39.75 -5.57
CA VAL A 348 4.99 -38.38 -5.15
C VAL A 348 5.96 -37.95 -4.04
N ASP A 349 6.52 -36.77 -4.20
CA ASP A 349 7.37 -36.14 -3.20
C ASP A 349 6.60 -35.03 -2.47
N PHE A 350 6.72 -34.97 -1.15
CA PHE A 350 6.21 -33.91 -0.30
C PHE A 350 7.33 -33.01 0.19
N TYR A 351 7.07 -31.72 0.18
CA TYR A 351 8.03 -30.71 0.58
C TYR A 351 7.48 -29.85 1.71
N LYS A 352 8.38 -29.38 2.57
CA LYS A 352 8.16 -28.32 3.55
C LYS A 352 9.24 -27.26 3.37
N ASP A 353 8.87 -26.00 3.22
CA ASP A 353 9.76 -24.85 3.04
C ASP A 353 10.85 -25.14 1.97
N ASP A 354 10.43 -25.72 0.84
CA ASP A 354 11.26 -26.15 -0.31
C ASP A 354 12.25 -27.30 -0.01
N SER A 355 12.22 -27.90 1.16
CA SER A 355 12.99 -29.07 1.50
C SER A 355 12.13 -30.34 1.37
N VAL A 356 12.71 -31.40 0.80
CA VAL A 356 12.03 -32.71 0.70
C VAL A 356 11.75 -33.23 2.10
N LEU A 357 10.49 -33.45 2.42
CA LEU A 357 10.06 -34.03 3.69
C LEU A 357 9.90 -35.55 3.60
N GLN A 358 9.25 -36.02 2.52
CA GLN A 358 9.09 -37.42 2.22
C GLN A 358 9.05 -37.62 0.70
N SER A 359 9.75 -38.62 0.18
CA SER A 359 9.82 -38.92 -1.24
C SER A 359 9.24 -40.28 -1.59
N GLN A 360 8.86 -40.44 -2.88
CA GLN A 360 8.36 -41.71 -3.44
C GLN A 360 7.14 -42.28 -2.70
N THR A 361 6.23 -41.39 -2.28
CA THR A 361 4.99 -41.79 -1.59
C THR A 361 3.91 -42.26 -2.57
N THR A 362 2.81 -42.81 -2.03
CA THR A 362 1.59 -43.16 -2.78
C THR A 362 0.59 -41.98 -2.90
N GLY A 363 1.05 -40.76 -2.78
CA GLY A 363 0.20 -39.54 -2.86
C GLY A 363 -0.39 -39.09 -1.52
N GLU A 364 -0.07 -39.79 -0.43
CA GLU A 364 -0.46 -39.43 0.95
C GLU A 364 0.76 -39.47 1.88
N MET A 365 0.79 -38.49 2.79
CA MET A 365 1.81 -38.40 3.83
C MET A 365 1.14 -38.05 5.16
N THR A 366 1.58 -38.70 6.25
CA THR A 366 1.09 -38.41 7.60
C THR A 366 2.25 -38.16 8.56
N ILE A 367 2.18 -37.01 9.27
CA ILE A 367 3.00 -36.72 10.43
C ILE A 367 2.17 -37.12 11.67
N SER A 368 2.59 -38.14 12.39
CA SER A 368 1.77 -38.72 13.46
C SER A 368 1.56 -37.81 14.66
N THR A 369 2.51 -36.91 14.93
CA THR A 369 2.47 -36.00 16.07
C THR A 369 3.10 -34.66 15.63
N VAL A 370 2.28 -33.63 15.47
CA VAL A 370 2.77 -32.32 15.05
C VAL A 370 3.09 -31.42 16.23
N SER A 371 4.02 -30.51 16.00
CA SER A 371 4.44 -29.47 16.92
C SER A 371 4.49 -28.10 16.19
N LYS A 372 4.65 -27.02 16.93
CA LYS A 372 4.80 -25.67 16.36
C LYS A 372 5.97 -25.58 15.35
N SER A 373 7.01 -26.40 15.51
CA SER A 373 8.15 -26.45 14.56
C SER A 373 7.77 -27.01 13.19
N ASP A 374 6.61 -27.66 13.08
CA ASP A 374 6.12 -28.20 11.81
C ASP A 374 5.33 -27.17 11.00
N GLU A 375 5.09 -25.96 11.53
CA GLU A 375 4.53 -24.86 10.74
C GLU A 375 5.40 -24.56 9.52
N GLY A 376 4.76 -24.27 8.41
CA GLY A 376 5.48 -23.95 7.18
C GLY A 376 4.63 -24.06 5.93
N PHE A 377 5.28 -23.82 4.80
CA PHE A 377 4.71 -23.98 3.48
C PHE A 377 4.88 -25.40 2.98
N TYR A 378 3.79 -26.06 2.71
CA TYR A 378 3.78 -27.43 2.18
C TYR A 378 3.34 -27.45 0.73
N HIS A 379 3.94 -28.31 -0.07
CA HIS A 379 3.48 -28.65 -1.43
C HIS A 379 3.85 -30.09 -1.77
N CYS A 380 3.21 -30.63 -2.81
CA CYS A 380 3.55 -31.95 -3.34
C CYS A 380 3.92 -31.86 -4.82
N LYS A 381 4.73 -32.80 -5.28
CA LYS A 381 5.24 -32.89 -6.64
C LYS A 381 5.13 -34.30 -7.18
N HIS A 382 4.51 -34.42 -8.35
CA HIS A 382 4.44 -35.64 -9.11
C HIS A 382 5.41 -35.56 -10.30
N PRO A 383 6.22 -36.58 -10.61
CA PRO A 383 7.29 -36.51 -11.61
C PRO A 383 6.78 -36.19 -13.01
N GLU A 384 5.58 -36.63 -13.36
CA GLU A 384 4.99 -36.41 -14.71
C GLU A 384 3.95 -35.31 -14.79
N ARG A 385 3.37 -34.88 -13.65
CA ARG A 385 2.23 -33.96 -13.62
C ARG A 385 2.53 -32.57 -13.10
N GLY A 386 3.73 -32.39 -12.54
CA GLY A 386 4.12 -31.12 -11.95
C GLY A 386 3.86 -31.04 -10.46
N GLU A 387 3.78 -29.84 -9.95
CA GLU A 387 3.68 -29.53 -8.53
C GLU A 387 2.41 -28.76 -8.17
N SER A 388 1.96 -28.95 -6.92
CA SER A 388 0.87 -28.16 -6.36
C SER A 388 1.32 -26.74 -5.99
N PRO A 389 0.42 -25.79 -5.87
CA PRO A 389 0.68 -24.55 -5.13
C PRO A 389 1.13 -24.87 -3.70
N LYS A 390 1.81 -23.89 -3.08
CA LYS A 390 2.20 -23.99 -1.66
C LYS A 390 1.01 -23.62 -0.76
N SER A 391 0.77 -24.40 0.29
CA SER A 391 -0.19 -24.10 1.35
C SER A 391 0.50 -23.91 2.67
N TRP A 392 0.16 -22.85 3.39
CA TRP A 392 0.59 -22.65 4.77
C TRP A 392 -0.23 -23.56 5.69
N VAL A 393 0.45 -24.38 6.49
CA VAL A 393 -0.19 -25.21 7.53
C VAL A 393 0.26 -24.67 8.88
N SER A 394 -0.71 -24.31 9.72
CA SER A 394 -0.49 -23.75 11.05
C SER A 394 -0.94 -24.71 12.15
N PHE A 395 -0.36 -24.55 13.33
CA PHE A 395 -0.66 -25.35 14.50
C PHE A 395 -1.04 -24.47 15.69
N ARG A 396 -1.88 -25.01 16.56
CA ARG A 396 -2.29 -24.36 17.81
C ARG A 396 -1.92 -25.21 19.02
N VAL A 397 -1.50 -24.55 20.08
CA VAL A 397 -1.28 -25.19 21.38
C VAL A 397 -2.64 -25.28 22.10
N PHE A 398 -2.95 -26.43 22.65
CA PHE A 398 -4.10 -26.56 23.53
C PHE A 398 -3.67 -26.08 24.92
N HIS A 399 -4.10 -24.89 25.33
CA HIS A 399 -4.01 -24.48 26.73
C HIS A 399 -5.17 -25.15 27.48
N SER A 400 -4.85 -26.17 28.26
CA SER A 400 -5.78 -26.89 29.18
C SER A 400 -6.19 -25.99 30.35
#